data_cfd1489255eae70addc1aa7f7446e593
#
_entry.id   cfd1489255eae70addc1aa7f7446e593
#
_cell.length_a   1.000
_cell.length_b   1.000
_cell.length_c   1.000
_cell.angle_alpha   90.00
_cell.angle_beta   90.00
_cell.angle_gamma   90.00
#
_symmetry.space_group_name_H-M   'P 1'
#
loop_
_entity.id
_entity.type
_entity.pdbx_description
1 polymer ?
#
loop_
_entity_poly.entity_id
_entity_poly.type
_entity_poly.pdbx_seq_one_letter_code
_entity_poly.pdbx_strand_id
1 'polypeptide(L)'
;HIKLCLNHGKHVLCEKSFTVNESQAREVLALAREKKLLLTEAIWTRYMPMRKTLDSVLSSGVIGRPYMLTANLGYIISGKERIMRPELAGGALLDVGIYPLNCVHGVRG
;
A
#
# COMPACT_ATOMS: atom_id res chain seq x y z
N HIS A 1 5.98 13.26 8.89
CA HIS A 1 5.34 12.74 10.12
C HIS A 1 5.94 11.41 10.56
N ILE A 2 6.18 10.43 9.65
CA ILE A 2 6.76 9.11 10.02
C ILE A 2 8.07 9.30 10.82
N LYS A 3 9.04 10.07 10.27
CA LYS A 3 10.32 10.34 10.94
C LYS A 3 10.13 10.98 12.31
N LEU A 4 9.18 11.92 12.42
CA LEU A 4 8.88 12.57 13.70
C LEU A 4 8.46 11.54 14.74
N CYS A 5 7.51 10.68 14.41
CA CYS A 5 7.02 9.63 15.33
C CYS A 5 8.12 8.64 15.70
N LEU A 6 8.88 8.15 14.71
CA LEU A 6 9.98 7.21 14.95
C LEU A 6 11.08 7.82 15.82
N ASN A 7 11.42 9.11 15.61
CA ASN A 7 12.39 9.81 16.44
C ASN A 7 11.95 10.01 17.89
N HIS A 8 10.64 9.98 18.13
CA HIS A 8 10.05 9.99 19.48
C HIS A 8 9.74 8.59 20.03
N GLY A 9 10.31 7.54 19.45
CA GLY A 9 10.17 6.17 19.95
C GLY A 9 8.77 5.57 19.74
N LYS A 10 7.98 6.08 18.77
CA LYS A 10 6.61 5.59 18.50
C LYS A 10 6.58 4.63 17.33
N HIS A 11 5.83 3.53 17.46
CA HIS A 11 5.41 2.72 16.35
C HIS A 11 4.48 3.51 15.44
N VAL A 12 4.49 3.21 14.13
CA VAL A 12 3.74 4.01 13.14
C VAL A 12 2.89 3.12 12.26
N LEU A 13 1.59 3.41 12.19
CA LEU A 13 0.69 3.00 11.13
C LEU A 13 0.50 4.21 10.22
N CYS A 14 1.06 4.14 9.01
CA CYS A 14 1.04 5.24 8.06
C CYS A 14 -0.09 5.06 7.05
N GLU A 15 -0.87 6.12 6.80
CA GLU A 15 -1.87 6.10 5.74
C GLU A 15 -1.26 5.81 4.36
N LYS A 16 -2.06 5.23 3.50
CA LYS A 16 -1.71 5.04 2.09
C LYS A 16 -1.82 6.41 1.33
N SER A 17 -1.04 6.71 0.36
CA SER A 17 0.16 5.97 -0.06
C SER A 17 1.30 6.20 0.90
N PHE A 18 2.05 5.17 1.19
CA PHE A 18 3.10 5.16 2.21
C PHE A 18 4.07 6.33 2.09
N THR A 19 4.59 6.58 0.89
CA THR A 19 5.48 7.70 0.55
C THR A 19 5.27 8.12 -0.89
N VAL A 20 5.83 9.25 -1.29
CA VAL A 20 5.73 9.78 -2.66
C VAL A 20 6.60 8.98 -3.63
N ASN A 21 7.70 8.42 -3.16
CA ASN A 21 8.65 7.67 -3.99
C ASN A 21 9.44 6.63 -3.18
N GLU A 22 10.17 5.79 -3.90
CA GLU A 22 10.95 4.69 -3.33
C GLU A 22 12.06 5.18 -2.37
N SER A 23 12.75 6.27 -2.71
CA SER A 23 13.83 6.80 -1.86
C SER A 23 13.33 7.16 -0.47
N GLN A 24 12.19 7.83 -0.40
CA GLN A 24 11.55 8.16 0.89
C GLN A 24 11.12 6.91 1.65
N ALA A 25 10.58 5.90 0.93
CA ALA A 25 10.18 4.64 1.56
C ALA A 25 11.40 3.92 2.17
N ARG A 26 12.48 3.80 1.43
CA ARG A 26 13.73 3.19 1.92
C ARG A 26 14.28 3.90 3.14
N GLU A 27 14.28 5.23 3.14
CA GLU A 27 14.77 6.04 4.25
C GLU A 27 13.97 5.80 5.54
N VAL A 28 12.64 5.84 5.49
CA VAL A 28 11.83 5.65 6.69
C VAL A 28 11.83 4.21 7.18
N LEU A 29 11.94 3.23 6.28
CA LEU A 29 12.07 1.83 6.64
C LEU A 29 13.42 1.54 7.31
N ALA A 30 14.51 2.14 6.82
CA ALA A 30 15.83 2.03 7.44
C ALA A 30 15.82 2.62 8.86
N LEU A 31 15.24 3.81 9.03
CA LEU A 31 15.09 4.45 10.33
C LEU A 31 14.27 3.61 11.32
N ALA A 32 13.16 3.02 10.86
CA ALA A 32 12.33 2.16 11.71
C ALA A 32 13.09 0.92 12.18
N ARG A 33 13.88 0.29 11.29
CA ARG A 33 14.74 -0.87 11.63
C ARG A 33 15.83 -0.50 12.63
N GLU A 34 16.52 0.61 12.40
CA GLU A 34 17.56 1.13 13.30
C GLU A 34 17.00 1.32 14.72
N LYS A 35 15.82 1.91 14.82
CA LYS A 35 15.15 2.18 16.10
C LYS A 35 14.38 0.99 16.68
N LYS A 36 14.33 -0.15 15.96
CA LYS A 36 13.56 -1.35 16.32
C LYS A 36 12.09 -1.05 16.59
N LEU A 37 11.50 -0.17 15.77
CA LEU A 37 10.10 0.23 15.84
C LEU A 37 9.30 -0.34 14.68
N LEU A 38 8.02 -0.64 14.95
CA LEU A 38 7.08 -1.06 13.92
C LEU A 38 6.71 0.14 13.03
N LEU A 39 6.82 -0.06 11.73
CA LEU A 39 6.32 0.86 10.71
C LEU A 39 5.59 0.04 9.66
N THR A 40 4.32 0.34 9.44
CA THR A 40 3.49 -0.33 8.44
C THR A 40 2.56 0.63 7.73
N GLU A 41 2.14 0.26 6.52
CA GLU A 41 1.19 1.02 5.71
C GLU A 41 -0.24 0.57 5.99
N ALA A 42 -1.16 1.51 6.11
CA ALA A 42 -2.59 1.27 6.31
C ALA A 42 -3.32 0.97 4.98
N ILE A 43 -2.79 0.05 4.19
CA ILE A 43 -3.45 -0.48 2.99
C ILE A 43 -4.53 -1.48 3.40
N TRP A 44 -5.69 -0.99 3.76
CA TRP A 44 -6.75 -1.71 4.46
C TRP A 44 -7.24 -2.97 3.75
N THR A 45 -7.18 -3.02 2.41
CA THR A 45 -7.56 -4.18 1.62
C THR A 45 -6.74 -5.43 1.96
N ARG A 46 -5.51 -5.27 2.46
CA ARG A 46 -4.64 -6.36 2.90
C ARG A 46 -5.15 -7.05 4.16
N TYR A 47 -5.93 -6.35 4.97
CA TYR A 47 -6.42 -6.82 6.27
C TYR A 47 -7.89 -7.28 6.23
N MET A 48 -8.52 -7.26 5.06
CA MET A 48 -9.89 -7.75 4.89
C MET A 48 -9.97 -9.27 5.02
N PRO A 49 -11.06 -9.81 5.58
CA PRO A 49 -11.30 -11.27 5.60
C PRO A 49 -11.23 -11.90 4.20
N MET A 50 -11.70 -11.21 3.17
CA MET A 50 -11.64 -11.63 1.78
C MET A 50 -10.22 -11.97 1.32
N ARG A 51 -9.20 -11.32 1.89
CA ARG A 51 -7.80 -11.62 1.57
C ARG A 51 -7.45 -13.06 1.93
N LYS A 52 -7.87 -13.54 3.11
CA LYS A 52 -7.65 -14.93 3.55
C LYS A 52 -8.36 -15.93 2.65
N THR A 53 -9.57 -15.59 2.21
CA THR A 53 -10.33 -16.42 1.27
C THR A 53 -9.61 -16.53 -0.07
N LEU A 54 -9.13 -15.41 -0.61
CA LEU A 54 -8.36 -15.37 -1.86
C LEU A 54 -7.08 -16.22 -1.74
N ASP A 55 -6.31 -16.04 -0.68
CA ASP A 55 -5.08 -16.82 -0.44
C ASP A 55 -5.38 -18.32 -0.35
N SER A 56 -6.47 -18.71 0.31
CA SER A 56 -6.93 -20.12 0.41
C SER A 56 -7.28 -20.68 -0.96
N VAL A 57 -8.05 -19.94 -1.78
CA VAL A 57 -8.42 -20.38 -3.14
C VAL A 57 -7.21 -20.54 -4.03
N LEU A 58 -6.28 -19.57 -4.00
CA LEU A 58 -5.05 -19.65 -4.78
C LEU A 58 -4.16 -20.83 -4.36
N SER A 59 -4.01 -21.04 -3.05
CA SER A 59 -3.19 -22.10 -2.49
C SER A 59 -3.77 -23.50 -2.71
N SER A 60 -5.11 -23.62 -2.83
CA SER A 60 -5.78 -24.90 -3.08
C SER A 60 -5.52 -25.46 -4.48
N GLY A 61 -5.06 -24.61 -5.40
CA GLY A 61 -4.85 -24.99 -6.80
C GLY A 61 -6.14 -25.21 -7.60
N VAL A 62 -7.32 -24.91 -7.05
CA VAL A 62 -8.63 -25.11 -7.72
C VAL A 62 -8.75 -24.36 -9.05
N ILE A 63 -8.06 -23.21 -9.20
CA ILE A 63 -8.01 -22.45 -10.45
C ILE A 63 -6.74 -22.73 -11.26
N GLY A 64 -5.90 -23.69 -10.85
CA GLY A 64 -4.61 -23.95 -11.44
C GLY A 64 -3.61 -22.80 -11.18
N ARG A 65 -2.56 -22.75 -12.01
CA ARG A 65 -1.54 -21.70 -11.93
C ARG A 65 -2.04 -20.40 -12.58
N PRO A 66 -2.16 -19.29 -11.86
CA PRO A 66 -2.53 -18.02 -12.47
C PRO A 66 -1.45 -17.53 -13.45
N TYR A 67 -1.85 -17.22 -14.68
CA TYR A 67 -0.98 -16.65 -15.71
C TYR A 67 -1.18 -15.16 -15.90
N MET A 68 -2.38 -14.68 -15.59
CA MET A 68 -2.77 -13.29 -15.77
C MET A 68 -3.62 -12.83 -14.58
N LEU A 69 -3.37 -11.62 -14.12
CA LEU A 69 -4.23 -10.91 -13.19
C LEU A 69 -4.55 -9.53 -13.78
N THR A 70 -5.82 -9.20 -13.82
CA THR A 70 -6.28 -7.84 -14.13
C THR A 70 -6.98 -7.27 -12.91
N ALA A 71 -6.66 -6.03 -12.56
CA ALA A 71 -7.29 -5.34 -11.45
C ALA A 71 -7.59 -3.90 -11.84
N ASN A 72 -8.84 -3.48 -11.62
CA ASN A 72 -9.30 -2.14 -11.95
C ASN A 72 -9.96 -1.52 -10.73
N LEU A 73 -9.61 -0.28 -10.45
CA LEU A 73 -10.27 0.53 -9.44
C LEU A 73 -10.33 1.97 -9.93
N GLY A 74 -11.50 2.54 -9.99
CA GLY A 74 -11.71 3.90 -10.45
C GLY A 74 -12.86 4.59 -9.71
N TYR A 75 -12.67 5.86 -9.42
CA TYR A 75 -13.67 6.74 -8.84
C TYR A 75 -13.64 8.10 -9.53
N ILE A 76 -14.78 8.77 -9.58
CA ILE A 76 -14.84 10.17 -10.01
C ILE A 76 -14.39 11.04 -8.83
N ILE A 77 -13.13 11.47 -8.83
CA ILE A 77 -12.47 12.19 -7.74
C ILE A 77 -11.82 13.51 -8.17
N SER A 78 -12.08 13.96 -9.39
CA SER A 78 -11.53 15.21 -9.94
C SER A 78 -11.88 16.46 -9.14
N GLY A 79 -12.94 16.42 -8.31
CA GLY A 79 -13.30 17.52 -7.40
C GLY A 79 -12.42 17.66 -6.15
N LYS A 80 -11.46 16.72 -5.94
CA LYS A 80 -10.56 16.78 -4.77
C LYS A 80 -9.24 17.43 -5.16
N GLU A 81 -9.00 18.66 -4.71
CA GLU A 81 -7.82 19.46 -5.02
C GLU A 81 -6.51 18.67 -4.83
N ARG A 82 -6.34 18.00 -3.70
CA ARG A 82 -5.13 17.21 -3.41
C ARG A 82 -4.77 16.22 -4.53
N ILE A 83 -5.78 15.59 -5.13
CA ILE A 83 -5.58 14.55 -6.13
C ILE A 83 -5.17 15.16 -7.49
N MET A 84 -5.61 16.39 -7.75
CA MET A 84 -5.35 17.10 -9.00
C MET A 84 -4.00 17.85 -8.99
N ARG A 85 -3.30 17.90 -7.86
CA ARG A 85 -2.09 18.69 -7.67
C ARG A 85 -0.86 17.81 -7.47
N PRO A 86 0.09 17.77 -8.43
CA PRO A 86 1.32 16.98 -8.32
C PRO A 86 2.16 17.33 -7.07
N GLU A 87 2.19 18.60 -6.69
CA GLU A 87 2.93 19.09 -5.52
C GLU A 87 2.37 18.57 -4.18
N LEU A 88 1.15 18.08 -4.18
CA LEU A 88 0.52 17.42 -3.03
C LEU A 88 0.58 15.87 -3.13
N ALA A 89 1.49 15.35 -3.96
CA ALA A 89 1.57 13.93 -4.28
C ALA A 89 0.23 13.39 -4.84
N GLY A 90 -0.44 14.19 -5.68
CA GLY A 90 -1.69 13.83 -6.33
C GLY A 90 -1.49 12.82 -7.45
N GLY A 91 -2.60 12.51 -8.11
CA GLY A 91 -2.65 11.58 -9.22
C GLY A 91 -3.31 10.25 -8.88
N ALA A 92 -3.91 9.64 -9.89
CA ALA A 92 -4.66 8.40 -9.74
C ALA A 92 -3.79 7.23 -9.26
N LEU A 93 -2.52 7.19 -9.66
CA LEU A 93 -1.61 6.09 -9.28
C LEU A 93 -1.45 6.00 -7.77
N LEU A 94 -1.10 7.11 -7.12
CA LEU A 94 -0.88 7.14 -5.66
C LEU A 94 -2.19 7.07 -4.87
N ASP A 95 -3.30 7.58 -5.40
CA ASP A 95 -4.55 7.59 -4.65
C ASP A 95 -5.34 6.27 -4.76
N VAL A 96 -5.54 5.76 -5.96
CA VAL A 96 -6.34 4.55 -6.20
C VAL A 96 -5.55 3.41 -6.84
N GLY A 97 -4.53 3.69 -7.63
CA GLY A 97 -3.71 2.68 -8.31
C GLY A 97 -2.91 1.81 -7.34
N ILE A 98 -2.64 2.29 -6.15
CA ILE A 98 -1.97 1.52 -5.09
C ILE A 98 -2.76 0.24 -4.71
N TYR A 99 -4.08 0.24 -4.80
CA TYR A 99 -4.91 -0.92 -4.48
C TYR A 99 -4.73 -2.06 -5.49
N PRO A 100 -4.91 -1.84 -6.82
CA PRO A 100 -4.56 -2.86 -7.82
C PRO A 100 -3.13 -3.36 -7.70
N LEU A 101 -2.15 -2.46 -7.54
CA LEU A 101 -0.75 -2.85 -7.36
C LEU A 101 -0.54 -3.75 -6.13
N ASN A 102 -1.18 -3.41 -5.01
CA ASN A 102 -1.11 -4.21 -3.80
C ASN A 102 -1.78 -5.58 -3.98
N CYS A 103 -2.89 -5.64 -4.72
CA CYS A 103 -3.56 -6.89 -5.05
C CYS A 103 -2.65 -7.81 -5.89
N VAL A 104 -2.04 -7.28 -6.94
CA VAL A 104 -1.11 -8.03 -7.80
C VAL A 104 0.09 -8.55 -7.01
N HIS A 105 0.69 -7.70 -6.19
CA HIS A 105 1.83 -8.08 -5.34
C HIS A 105 1.45 -9.21 -4.38
N GLY A 106 0.27 -9.14 -3.81
CA GLY A 106 -0.19 -10.13 -2.87
C GLY A 106 -0.54 -11.49 -3.49
N VAL A 107 -0.92 -11.56 -4.77
CA VAL A 107 -1.18 -12.82 -5.48
C VAL A 107 0.11 -13.52 -5.91
N ARG A 108 1.18 -12.77 -6.12
CA ARG A 108 2.47 -13.33 -6.56
C ARG A 108 3.33 -13.89 -5.41
N GLY A 109 2.97 -13.65 -4.18
CA GLY A 109 3.66 -14.14 -2.98
C GLY A 109 4.73 -13.19 -2.51
#